data_f8c7905daf20927c0f1c5d562691cfdd
#
_entry.id   f8c7905daf20927c0f1c5d562691cfdd
#
_cell.length_a   1.000
_cell.length_b   1.000
_cell.length_c   1.000
_cell.angle_alpha   90.00
_cell.angle_beta   90.00
_cell.angle_gamma   90.00
#
_symmetry.space_group_name_H-M   'P 1'
#
loop_
_entity.id
_entity.type
_entity.pdbx_description
1 polymer ?
#
loop_
_entity_poly.entity_id
_entity_poly.type
_entity_poly.pdbx_seq_one_letter_code
_entity_poly.pdbx_strand_id
1 'polypeptide(L)'
;MHIHDVQQLARTQNRAGDVAERRLRALWKRLPLDDLGTLEDALFQLYPRLVEESAEVASSAALEWYEKQREIEGVAKAYSPVMPSGLVDQGDVEKIVGAAIRDLREGVGRARVLTRLTDGARKLISDSGRATVQHAAESDPKSPRYARVPTGAETCAWCMLWASRGFVYRSEETARFKESHFKCDCQIVPSWSKKPRIKGYDHTQYERMYKQAVDDLADEGAYTDDIKRITARMRELFPDQLTDGHTPKRASIDGTLQRSAIDQDRVKARTDLRKRGFTPGSAHRIPPREMTQAPKSWPEELPPLRAKEWRHTLYGLDDSGGHLAGYGWRFGRTEFPPDWTADDIVQAGAQLLREKGILEDVDLASATGQVNGVEIRVAYRNDAKGRRIKTITPLGKRL
;
A
#
# COMPACT_ATOMS: atom_id res chain seq x y z
N MET A 1 27.36 15.58 -7.17
CA MET A 1 25.94 15.83 -6.78
C MET A 1 25.86 16.62 -5.48
N HIS A 2 24.88 17.49 -5.33
CA HIS A 2 24.61 18.27 -4.11
C HIS A 2 23.20 17.92 -3.58
N ILE A 3 23.00 17.98 -2.24
CA ILE A 3 21.67 17.72 -1.65
C ILE A 3 20.57 18.64 -2.20
N HIS A 4 20.95 19.87 -2.56
CA HIS A 4 20.03 20.82 -3.18
C HIS A 4 19.41 20.30 -4.50
N ASP A 5 20.17 19.52 -5.30
CA ASP A 5 19.67 18.93 -6.56
C ASP A 5 18.59 17.87 -6.27
N VAL A 6 18.78 17.08 -5.21
CA VAL A 6 17.83 16.07 -4.74
C VAL A 6 16.55 16.75 -4.20
N GLN A 7 16.74 17.82 -3.42
CA GLN A 7 15.62 18.62 -2.89
C GLN A 7 14.83 19.33 -4.02
N GLN A 8 15.51 19.70 -5.11
CA GLN A 8 14.84 20.29 -6.25
C GLN A 8 13.93 19.29 -6.96
N LEU A 9 14.39 18.04 -7.15
CA LEU A 9 13.55 16.95 -7.65
C LEU A 9 12.32 16.75 -6.76
N ALA A 10 12.53 16.64 -5.45
CA ALA A 10 11.43 16.48 -4.49
C ALA A 10 10.42 17.63 -4.59
N ARG A 11 10.89 18.89 -4.69
CA ARG A 11 10.00 20.05 -4.88
C ARG A 11 9.20 19.98 -6.16
N THR A 12 9.78 19.50 -7.27
CA THR A 12 9.07 19.35 -8.55
C THR A 12 7.98 18.30 -8.44
N GLN A 13 8.27 17.15 -7.83
CA GLN A 13 7.27 16.11 -7.59
C GLN A 13 6.16 16.57 -6.62
N ASN A 14 6.52 17.31 -5.59
CA ASN A 14 5.53 17.90 -4.68
C ASN A 14 4.60 18.89 -5.38
N ARG A 15 5.11 19.70 -6.33
CA ARG A 15 4.26 20.58 -7.15
C ARG A 15 3.28 19.81 -8.04
N ALA A 16 3.69 18.66 -8.59
CA ALA A 16 2.77 17.77 -9.31
C ALA A 16 1.67 17.25 -8.36
N GLY A 17 2.03 16.88 -7.13
CA GLY A 17 1.08 16.53 -6.07
C GLY A 17 0.13 17.68 -5.71
N ASP A 18 0.62 18.94 -5.65
CA ASP A 18 -0.22 20.12 -5.40
C ASP A 18 -1.25 20.35 -6.52
N VAL A 19 -0.87 20.07 -7.76
CA VAL A 19 -1.80 20.14 -8.91
C VAL A 19 -2.88 19.08 -8.77
N ALA A 20 -2.51 17.83 -8.49
CA ALA A 20 -3.44 16.73 -8.28
C ALA A 20 -4.41 17.03 -7.13
N GLU A 21 -3.91 17.54 -6.01
CA GLU A 21 -4.74 17.92 -4.86
C GLU A 21 -5.78 18.98 -5.23
N ARG A 22 -5.38 20.07 -5.90
CA ARG A 22 -6.33 21.10 -6.33
C ARG A 22 -7.41 20.55 -7.27
N ARG A 23 -7.03 19.70 -8.22
CA ARG A 23 -7.98 19.06 -9.15
C ARG A 23 -8.92 18.11 -8.40
N LEU A 24 -8.40 17.31 -7.48
CA LEU A 24 -9.21 16.40 -6.68
C LEU A 24 -10.19 17.14 -5.78
N ARG A 25 -9.77 18.25 -5.16
CA ARG A 25 -10.68 19.11 -4.38
C ARG A 25 -11.78 19.74 -5.24
N ALA A 26 -11.46 20.11 -6.48
CA ALA A 26 -12.45 20.63 -7.42
C ALA A 26 -13.42 19.53 -7.88
N LEU A 27 -12.91 18.33 -8.17
CA LEU A 27 -13.72 17.17 -8.51
C LEU A 27 -14.65 16.78 -7.36
N TRP A 28 -14.14 16.70 -6.12
CA TRP A 28 -14.89 16.33 -4.93
C TRP A 28 -16.17 17.15 -4.72
N LYS A 29 -16.13 18.45 -5.04
CA LYS A 29 -17.30 19.34 -4.95
C LYS A 29 -18.42 19.01 -5.94
N ARG A 30 -18.12 18.24 -6.99
CA ARG A 30 -19.05 17.89 -8.08
C ARG A 30 -19.55 16.44 -7.98
N LEU A 31 -18.95 15.65 -7.10
CA LEU A 31 -19.30 14.25 -6.93
C LEU A 31 -20.62 14.09 -6.13
N PRO A 32 -21.40 13.03 -6.40
CA PRO A 32 -22.65 12.74 -5.73
C PRO A 32 -22.41 12.17 -4.32
N LEU A 33 -22.00 13.04 -3.38
CA LEU A 33 -21.57 12.64 -2.04
C LEU A 33 -22.67 12.01 -1.17
N ASP A 34 -23.93 12.09 -1.58
CA ASP A 34 -25.08 11.51 -0.89
C ASP A 34 -25.47 10.13 -1.43
N ASP A 35 -24.94 9.74 -2.59
CA ASP A 35 -25.07 8.41 -3.20
C ASP A 35 -23.71 7.71 -3.22
N LEU A 36 -23.47 6.87 -2.21
CA LEU A 36 -22.19 6.20 -2.04
C LEU A 36 -21.86 5.18 -3.15
N GLY A 37 -22.88 4.60 -3.79
CA GLY A 37 -22.66 3.68 -4.91
C GLY A 37 -22.12 4.41 -6.13
N THR A 38 -22.84 5.45 -6.58
CA THR A 38 -22.42 6.31 -7.68
C THR A 38 -21.09 7.03 -7.38
N LEU A 39 -20.87 7.43 -6.13
CA LEU A 39 -19.60 8.02 -5.70
C LEU A 39 -18.43 7.03 -5.82
N GLU A 40 -18.62 5.78 -5.38
CA GLU A 40 -17.60 4.72 -5.48
C GLU A 40 -17.20 4.49 -6.92
N ASP A 41 -18.15 4.32 -7.82
CA ASP A 41 -17.91 4.12 -9.26
C ASP A 41 -17.19 5.34 -9.87
N ALA A 42 -17.64 6.54 -9.56
CA ALA A 42 -17.00 7.78 -10.04
C ALA A 42 -15.55 7.91 -9.54
N LEU A 43 -15.27 7.58 -8.28
CA LEU A 43 -13.92 7.62 -7.74
C LEU A 43 -13.01 6.57 -8.37
N PHE A 44 -13.50 5.35 -8.60
CA PHE A 44 -12.70 4.32 -9.28
C PHE A 44 -12.38 4.66 -10.74
N GLN A 45 -13.22 5.46 -11.40
CA GLN A 45 -12.96 5.90 -12.78
C GLN A 45 -12.07 7.14 -12.85
N LEU A 46 -12.31 8.14 -12.00
CA LEU A 46 -11.71 9.47 -12.14
C LEU A 46 -10.43 9.64 -11.32
N TYR A 47 -10.34 9.01 -10.15
CA TYR A 47 -9.18 9.15 -9.29
C TYR A 47 -7.89 8.61 -9.91
N PRO A 48 -7.84 7.40 -10.52
CA PRO A 48 -6.63 6.91 -11.18
C PRO A 48 -6.14 7.85 -12.27
N ARG A 49 -7.03 8.28 -13.17
CA ARG A 49 -6.68 9.19 -14.28
C ARG A 49 -6.08 10.51 -13.79
N LEU A 50 -6.70 11.10 -12.77
CA LEU A 50 -6.21 12.34 -12.16
C LEU A 50 -4.81 12.17 -11.55
N VAL A 51 -4.55 11.03 -10.93
CA VAL A 51 -3.24 10.72 -10.33
C VAL A 51 -2.21 10.42 -11.41
N GLU A 52 -2.56 9.65 -12.44
CA GLU A 52 -1.69 9.27 -13.56
C GLU A 52 -1.14 10.49 -14.31
N GLU A 53 -1.98 11.47 -14.65
CA GLU A 53 -1.53 12.71 -15.31
C GLU A 53 -0.45 13.44 -14.49
N SER A 54 -0.57 13.47 -13.17
CA SER A 54 0.42 14.11 -12.30
C SER A 54 1.63 13.22 -12.04
N ALA A 55 1.45 11.90 -12.06
CA ALA A 55 2.51 10.92 -11.95
C ALA A 55 3.43 10.96 -13.18
N GLU A 56 2.89 11.14 -14.38
CA GLU A 56 3.67 11.35 -15.61
C GLU A 56 4.58 12.58 -15.51
N VAL A 57 4.08 13.70 -14.97
CA VAL A 57 4.89 14.90 -14.75
C VAL A 57 6.02 14.64 -13.74
N ALA A 58 5.72 13.95 -12.63
CA ALA A 58 6.72 13.60 -11.63
C ALA A 58 7.78 12.64 -12.18
N SER A 59 7.38 11.70 -13.03
CA SER A 59 8.26 10.71 -13.66
C SER A 59 9.11 11.31 -14.75
N SER A 60 8.58 12.21 -15.58
CA SER A 60 9.35 12.96 -16.57
C SER A 60 10.45 13.78 -15.91
N ALA A 61 10.12 14.52 -14.85
CA ALA A 61 11.10 15.27 -14.08
C ALA A 61 12.17 14.35 -13.45
N ALA A 62 11.79 13.15 -13.05
CA ALA A 62 12.72 12.15 -12.51
C ALA A 62 13.72 11.63 -13.58
N LEU A 63 13.25 11.40 -14.83
CA LEU A 63 14.14 11.00 -15.95
C LEU A 63 15.13 12.11 -16.30
N GLU A 64 14.64 13.35 -16.49
CA GLU A 64 15.51 14.50 -16.77
C GLU A 64 16.56 14.70 -15.67
N TRP A 65 16.12 14.56 -14.42
CA TRP A 65 17.02 14.67 -13.29
C TRP A 65 18.06 13.53 -13.28
N TYR A 66 17.65 12.30 -13.59
CA TYR A 66 18.55 11.14 -13.66
C TYR A 66 19.63 11.34 -14.73
N GLU A 67 19.26 11.74 -15.93
CA GLU A 67 20.19 12.03 -17.03
C GLU A 67 21.19 13.12 -16.64
N LYS A 68 20.71 14.20 -16.03
CA LYS A 68 21.56 15.30 -15.55
C LYS A 68 22.55 14.82 -14.47
N GLN A 69 22.14 13.93 -13.53
CA GLN A 69 23.06 13.39 -12.54
C GLN A 69 24.13 12.50 -13.18
N ARG A 70 23.77 11.74 -14.20
CA ARG A 70 24.68 10.95 -14.98
C ARG A 70 25.75 11.81 -15.66
N GLU A 71 25.35 12.92 -16.25
CA GLU A 71 26.23 13.91 -16.86
C GLU A 71 27.18 14.54 -15.84
N ILE A 72 26.64 15.00 -14.70
CA ILE A 72 27.42 15.60 -13.59
C ILE A 72 28.50 14.64 -13.07
N GLU A 73 28.19 13.34 -12.98
CA GLU A 73 29.16 12.33 -12.54
C GLU A 73 30.13 11.87 -13.70
N GLY A 74 30.02 12.46 -14.88
CA GLY A 74 30.91 12.17 -16.01
C GLY A 74 30.80 10.74 -16.51
N VAL A 75 29.62 10.14 -16.45
CA VAL A 75 29.42 8.74 -16.86
C VAL A 75 29.49 8.61 -18.37
N ALA A 76 30.58 8.06 -18.85
CA ALA A 76 30.77 7.77 -20.28
C ALA A 76 29.77 6.70 -20.75
N LYS A 77 29.31 6.77 -21.97
CA LYS A 77 28.31 5.95 -22.65
C LYS A 77 26.91 6.56 -22.52
N ALA A 78 26.38 6.89 -23.68
CA ALA A 78 24.99 7.37 -23.79
C ALA A 78 24.00 6.32 -23.22
N TYR A 79 23.05 6.79 -22.47
CA TYR A 79 21.93 6.00 -21.96
C TYR A 79 20.74 6.94 -21.84
N SER A 80 19.65 6.61 -22.49
CA SER A 80 18.38 7.32 -22.35
C SER A 80 17.43 6.45 -21.55
N PRO A 81 17.19 6.79 -20.29
CA PRO A 81 16.26 6.03 -19.45
C PRO A 81 14.84 6.18 -20.00
N VAL A 82 14.06 5.13 -19.87
CA VAL A 82 12.65 5.12 -20.26
C VAL A 82 11.74 5.14 -19.05
N MET A 83 10.57 5.73 -19.22
CA MET A 83 9.54 5.73 -18.18
C MET A 83 9.02 4.30 -17.98
N PRO A 84 8.89 3.83 -16.74
CA PRO A 84 8.30 2.52 -16.48
C PRO A 84 6.83 2.50 -16.87
N SER A 85 6.33 1.36 -17.33
CA SER A 85 4.91 1.14 -17.56
C SER A 85 4.18 1.01 -16.22
N GLY A 86 2.93 1.51 -16.15
CA GLY A 86 2.11 1.38 -14.95
C GLY A 86 2.62 2.24 -13.79
N LEU A 87 2.78 3.54 -14.03
CA LEU A 87 3.27 4.52 -13.04
C LEU A 87 2.48 4.52 -11.73
N VAL A 88 1.20 4.21 -11.81
CA VAL A 88 0.30 4.17 -10.65
C VAL A 88 -0.14 2.72 -10.43
N ASP A 89 0.16 2.17 -9.25
CA ASP A 89 -0.27 0.83 -8.89
C ASP A 89 -1.79 0.81 -8.61
N GLN A 90 -2.52 0.07 -9.43
CA GLN A 90 -3.98 -0.03 -9.32
C GLN A 90 -4.44 -0.66 -8.00
N GLY A 91 -3.66 -1.57 -7.43
CA GLY A 91 -3.94 -2.14 -6.12
C GLY A 91 -3.83 -1.10 -4.99
N ASP A 92 -2.93 -0.13 -5.12
CA ASP A 92 -2.85 0.98 -4.16
C ASP A 92 -3.98 1.99 -4.36
N VAL A 93 -4.42 2.24 -5.60
CA VAL A 93 -5.63 3.02 -5.89
C VAL A 93 -6.84 2.39 -5.22
N GLU A 94 -7.04 1.08 -5.39
CA GLU A 94 -8.13 0.33 -4.77
C GLU A 94 -8.13 0.46 -3.23
N LYS A 95 -6.95 0.34 -2.62
CA LYS A 95 -6.83 0.50 -1.16
C LYS A 95 -7.21 1.91 -0.71
N ILE A 96 -6.78 2.94 -1.44
CA ILE A 96 -7.04 4.34 -1.09
C ILE A 96 -8.52 4.67 -1.28
N VAL A 97 -9.09 4.38 -2.46
CA VAL A 97 -10.50 4.65 -2.77
C VAL A 97 -11.41 3.80 -1.89
N GLY A 98 -11.15 2.50 -1.77
CA GLY A 98 -11.94 1.62 -0.91
C GLY A 98 -11.90 2.01 0.56
N ALA A 99 -10.76 2.54 1.06
CA ALA A 99 -10.69 3.07 2.42
C ALA A 99 -11.49 4.38 2.56
N ALA A 100 -11.49 5.25 1.55
CA ALA A 100 -12.26 6.49 1.55
C ALA A 100 -13.77 6.22 1.57
N ILE A 101 -14.25 5.30 0.73
CA ILE A 101 -15.66 4.89 0.69
C ILE A 101 -16.09 4.24 2.02
N ARG A 102 -15.25 3.40 2.59
CA ARG A 102 -15.49 2.80 3.90
C ARG A 102 -15.64 3.85 4.98
N ASP A 103 -14.72 4.80 5.04
CA ASP A 103 -14.76 5.89 6.01
C ASP A 103 -16.08 6.67 5.91
N LEU A 104 -16.59 6.93 4.69
CA LEU A 104 -17.89 7.56 4.49
C LEU A 104 -19.05 6.71 5.02
N ARG A 105 -19.04 5.41 4.75
CA ARG A 105 -20.04 4.45 5.27
C ARG A 105 -20.01 4.37 6.80
N GLU A 106 -18.83 4.56 7.41
CA GLU A 106 -18.63 4.58 8.86
C GLU A 106 -18.91 5.98 9.48
N GLY A 107 -19.40 6.95 8.70
CA GLY A 107 -19.76 8.29 9.18
C GLY A 107 -18.56 9.23 9.39
N VAL A 108 -17.39 8.90 8.86
CA VAL A 108 -16.24 9.82 8.89
C VAL A 108 -16.56 11.06 8.05
N GLY A 109 -16.29 12.23 8.61
CA GLY A 109 -16.62 13.51 7.95
C GLY A 109 -15.94 13.66 6.58
N ARG A 110 -16.69 14.16 5.60
CA ARG A 110 -16.29 14.33 4.18
C ARG A 110 -14.94 15.03 4.00
N ALA A 111 -14.62 16.02 4.85
CA ALA A 111 -13.35 16.73 4.81
C ALA A 111 -12.15 15.81 5.12
N ARG A 112 -12.32 14.90 6.09
CA ARG A 112 -11.27 13.93 6.48
C ARG A 112 -11.06 12.88 5.42
N VAL A 113 -12.15 12.43 4.77
CA VAL A 113 -12.09 11.51 3.64
C VAL A 113 -11.37 12.14 2.46
N LEU A 114 -11.69 13.40 2.12
CA LEU A 114 -10.98 14.15 1.08
C LEU A 114 -9.48 14.29 1.39
N THR A 115 -9.11 14.55 2.67
CA THR A 115 -7.70 14.59 3.09
C THR A 115 -7.03 13.24 2.83
N ARG A 116 -7.67 12.12 3.14
CA ARG A 116 -7.13 10.78 2.85
C ARG A 116 -6.89 10.56 1.35
N LEU A 117 -7.85 10.95 0.52
CA LEU A 117 -7.71 10.85 -0.95
C LEU A 117 -6.58 11.73 -1.47
N THR A 118 -6.43 12.96 -0.95
CA THR A 118 -5.34 13.87 -1.36
C THR A 118 -3.97 13.37 -0.91
N ASP A 119 -3.84 12.90 0.32
CA ASP A 119 -2.60 12.29 0.83
C ASP A 119 -2.23 11.03 0.03
N GLY A 120 -3.24 10.22 -0.34
CA GLY A 120 -3.08 9.07 -1.21
C GLY A 120 -2.55 9.43 -2.59
N ALA A 121 -3.15 10.43 -3.23
CA ALA A 121 -2.69 10.93 -4.54
C ALA A 121 -1.24 11.41 -4.48
N ARG A 122 -0.87 12.22 -3.48
CA ARG A 122 0.50 12.69 -3.27
C ARG A 122 1.49 11.54 -3.10
N LYS A 123 1.12 10.51 -2.35
CA LYS A 123 1.95 9.30 -2.18
C LYS A 123 2.18 8.62 -3.53
N LEU A 124 1.12 8.33 -4.29
CA LEU A 124 1.22 7.64 -5.57
C LEU A 124 2.08 8.42 -6.58
N ILE A 125 1.91 9.74 -6.65
CA ILE A 125 2.70 10.62 -7.52
C ILE A 125 4.19 10.62 -7.14
N SER A 126 4.49 10.73 -5.84
CA SER A 126 5.88 10.68 -5.35
C SER A 126 6.50 9.30 -5.57
N ASP A 127 5.74 8.24 -5.39
CA ASP A 127 6.20 6.87 -5.62
C ASP A 127 6.48 6.61 -7.10
N SER A 128 5.69 7.16 -8.02
CA SER A 128 5.95 7.08 -9.45
C SER A 128 7.29 7.71 -9.83
N GLY A 129 7.58 8.92 -9.31
CA GLY A 129 8.88 9.56 -9.55
C GLY A 129 10.05 8.78 -8.98
N ARG A 130 9.91 8.19 -7.78
CA ARG A 130 10.95 7.33 -7.19
C ARG A 130 11.14 6.05 -7.99
N ALA A 131 10.04 5.39 -8.36
CA ALA A 131 10.08 4.17 -9.19
C ALA A 131 10.76 4.43 -10.53
N THR A 132 10.57 5.61 -11.11
CA THR A 132 11.21 6.02 -12.36
C THR A 132 12.71 6.13 -12.20
N VAL A 133 13.23 6.78 -11.15
CA VAL A 133 14.67 6.85 -10.89
C VAL A 133 15.24 5.45 -10.65
N GLN A 134 14.54 4.63 -9.90
CA GLN A 134 14.96 3.26 -9.62
C GLN A 134 15.02 2.41 -10.89
N HIS A 135 13.95 2.43 -11.70
CA HIS A 135 13.90 1.72 -12.97
C HIS A 135 15.03 2.15 -13.92
N ALA A 136 15.29 3.47 -13.99
CA ALA A 136 16.41 4.00 -14.74
C ALA A 136 17.76 3.47 -14.22
N ALA A 137 17.94 3.40 -12.90
CA ALA A 137 19.18 2.88 -12.29
C ALA A 137 19.39 1.38 -12.53
N GLU A 138 18.33 0.59 -12.45
CA GLU A 138 18.35 -0.86 -12.68
C GLU A 138 18.60 -1.21 -14.15
N SER A 139 18.10 -0.38 -15.07
CA SER A 139 18.27 -0.55 -16.51
C SER A 139 19.56 0.11 -17.05
N ASP A 140 20.28 0.88 -16.25
CA ASP A 140 21.50 1.56 -16.66
C ASP A 140 22.63 0.55 -16.86
N PRO A 141 23.26 0.50 -18.07
CA PRO A 141 24.37 -0.41 -18.35
C PRO A 141 25.62 -0.19 -17.50
N LYS A 142 25.68 0.93 -16.76
CA LYS A 142 26.74 1.22 -15.78
C LYS A 142 26.35 0.82 -14.36
N SER A 143 25.17 0.27 -14.16
CA SER A 143 24.68 -0.34 -12.89
C SER A 143 25.02 0.47 -11.64
N PRO A 144 24.54 1.70 -11.50
CA PRO A 144 24.82 2.51 -10.34
C PRO A 144 24.29 1.85 -9.07
N ARG A 145 24.91 2.17 -7.93
CA ARG A 145 24.25 1.94 -6.64
C ARG A 145 23.36 3.14 -6.34
N TYR A 146 22.33 2.93 -5.54
CA TYR A 146 21.52 4.03 -5.08
C TYR A 146 21.31 4.04 -3.57
N ALA A 147 20.97 5.20 -3.06
CA ALA A 147 20.63 5.43 -1.66
C ALA A 147 19.21 5.96 -1.54
N ARG A 148 18.62 5.83 -0.36
CA ARG A 148 17.44 6.59 0.02
C ARG A 148 17.90 7.83 0.77
N VAL A 149 17.53 9.01 0.26
CA VAL A 149 18.01 10.29 0.77
C VAL A 149 16.82 11.12 1.21
N PRO A 150 16.63 11.35 2.51
CA PRO A 150 15.65 12.29 3.03
C PRO A 150 15.89 13.70 2.50
N THR A 151 14.83 14.43 2.19
CA THR A 151 14.89 15.77 1.60
C THR A 151 14.30 16.87 2.49
N GLY A 152 13.56 16.50 3.54
CA GLY A 152 13.05 17.39 4.56
C GLY A 152 14.13 17.81 5.59
N ALA A 153 13.78 18.78 6.43
CA ALA A 153 14.58 19.15 7.61
C ALA A 153 14.57 18.03 8.66
N GLU A 154 13.45 17.38 8.79
CA GLU A 154 13.23 16.18 9.59
C GLU A 154 12.65 15.09 8.68
N THR A 155 12.87 13.83 9.04
CA THR A 155 12.32 12.68 8.33
C THR A 155 11.69 11.68 9.30
N CYS A 156 10.91 10.74 8.81
CA CYS A 156 10.31 9.72 9.66
C CYS A 156 11.29 8.60 10.02
N ALA A 157 11.02 7.87 11.11
CA ALA A 157 11.87 6.77 11.56
C ALA A 157 12.10 5.71 10.47
N TRP A 158 11.11 5.43 9.65
CA TRP A 158 11.24 4.48 8.54
C TRP A 158 12.22 4.98 7.47
N CYS A 159 12.09 6.23 7.00
CA CYS A 159 13.03 6.81 6.05
C CYS A 159 14.46 6.88 6.60
N MET A 160 14.59 7.22 7.89
CA MET A 160 15.88 7.27 8.59
C MET A 160 16.56 5.90 8.60
N LEU A 161 15.84 4.84 8.91
CA LEU A 161 16.36 3.47 8.89
C LEU A 161 16.95 3.11 7.52
N TRP A 162 16.22 3.41 6.44
CA TRP A 162 16.69 3.08 5.09
C TRP A 162 17.81 4.01 4.61
N ALA A 163 17.77 5.29 5.04
CA ALA A 163 18.83 6.25 4.74
C ALA A 163 20.15 5.92 5.45
N SER A 164 20.10 5.28 6.63
CA SER A 164 21.27 4.90 7.43
C SER A 164 22.25 3.97 6.68
N ARG A 165 21.75 3.25 5.68
CA ARG A 165 22.55 2.28 4.91
C ARG A 165 23.39 2.92 3.80
N GLY A 166 23.10 4.17 3.42
CA GLY A 166 23.79 4.87 2.34
C GLY A 166 23.58 4.22 0.97
N PHE A 167 24.62 4.27 0.11
CA PHE A 167 24.58 3.78 -1.28
C PHE A 167 24.81 2.27 -1.39
N VAL A 168 23.91 1.47 -0.89
CA VAL A 168 24.04 0.00 -0.91
C VAL A 168 23.03 -0.68 -1.82
N TYR A 169 21.96 0.01 -2.21
CA TYR A 169 20.86 -0.59 -2.93
C TYR A 169 21.14 -0.78 -4.41
N ARG A 170 20.62 -1.89 -4.97
CA ARG A 170 20.74 -2.24 -6.39
C ARG A 170 19.44 -2.75 -7.00
N SER A 171 18.43 -3.04 -6.18
CA SER A 171 17.13 -3.54 -6.61
C SER A 171 16.01 -3.00 -5.74
N GLU A 172 14.80 -3.03 -6.28
CA GLU A 172 13.56 -2.67 -5.56
C GLU A 172 13.40 -3.44 -4.24
N GLU A 173 13.68 -4.74 -4.27
CA GLU A 173 13.55 -5.61 -3.11
C GLU A 173 14.48 -5.18 -1.97
N THR A 174 15.74 -4.84 -2.29
CA THR A 174 16.72 -4.42 -1.28
C THR A 174 16.43 -3.04 -0.72
N ALA A 175 15.81 -2.15 -1.50
CA ALA A 175 15.46 -0.79 -1.09
C ALA A 175 14.07 -0.68 -0.44
N ARG A 176 13.29 -1.75 -0.43
CA ARG A 176 11.91 -1.81 0.07
C ARG A 176 11.05 -0.63 -0.37
N PHE A 177 11.10 -0.35 -1.64
CA PHE A 177 10.50 0.84 -2.22
C PHE A 177 8.98 0.88 -2.06
N LYS A 178 8.28 -0.23 -2.27
CA LYS A 178 6.81 -0.33 -2.17
C LYS A 178 6.25 -0.15 -0.76
N GLU A 179 7.11 -0.10 0.26
CA GLU A 179 6.72 0.09 1.65
C GLU A 179 6.70 1.57 2.10
N SER A 180 6.80 2.52 1.17
CA SER A 180 6.68 3.95 1.49
C SER A 180 5.30 4.26 2.08
N HIS A 181 5.27 5.12 3.11
CA HIS A 181 4.02 5.56 3.74
C HIS A 181 3.60 6.96 3.26
N PHE A 182 2.43 7.40 3.67
CA PHE A 182 1.98 8.77 3.43
C PHE A 182 3.00 9.79 3.99
N LYS A 183 3.26 10.88 3.23
CA LYS A 183 4.20 11.96 3.60
C LYS A 183 5.66 11.52 3.71
N CYS A 184 6.04 10.43 3.03
CA CYS A 184 7.43 10.02 2.92
C CYS A 184 8.21 11.04 2.08
N ASP A 185 9.30 11.59 2.63
CA ASP A 185 10.09 12.67 2.03
C ASP A 185 11.36 12.21 1.31
N CYS A 186 11.74 10.94 1.44
CA CYS A 186 12.99 10.46 0.85
C CYS A 186 12.91 10.30 -0.68
N GLN A 187 14.04 10.52 -1.34
CA GLN A 187 14.25 10.29 -2.77
C GLN A 187 15.19 9.09 -3.00
N ILE A 188 15.09 8.46 -4.17
CA ILE A 188 16.07 7.50 -4.67
C ILE A 188 17.15 8.29 -5.38
N VAL A 189 18.40 8.09 -4.98
CA VAL A 189 19.54 8.84 -5.50
C VAL A 189 20.60 7.87 -6.01
N PRO A 190 20.87 7.80 -7.33
CA PRO A 190 21.90 6.95 -7.89
C PRO A 190 23.28 7.58 -7.73
N SER A 191 24.32 6.76 -7.73
CA SER A 191 25.71 7.18 -7.95
C SER A 191 26.52 6.09 -8.63
N TRP A 192 27.37 6.49 -9.57
CA TRP A 192 28.29 5.64 -10.32
C TRP A 192 29.67 5.65 -9.69
N SER A 193 29.89 6.49 -8.68
CA SER A 193 31.15 6.59 -7.96
C SER A 193 31.44 5.35 -7.10
N LYS A 194 32.72 4.96 -7.03
CA LYS A 194 33.15 3.93 -6.05
C LYS A 194 33.05 4.40 -4.61
N LYS A 195 33.09 5.71 -4.37
CA LYS A 195 32.93 6.36 -3.05
C LYS A 195 31.86 7.44 -3.15
N PRO A 196 30.58 7.06 -3.19
CA PRO A 196 29.48 8.00 -3.34
C PRO A 196 29.47 9.04 -2.23
N ARG A 197 29.28 10.30 -2.61
CA ARG A 197 29.08 11.42 -1.66
C ARG A 197 28.10 12.41 -2.23
N ILE A 198 27.24 12.90 -1.37
CA ILE A 198 26.32 14.00 -1.66
C ILE A 198 26.79 15.19 -0.81
N LYS A 199 27.20 16.27 -1.48
CA LYS A 199 27.63 17.48 -0.78
C LYS A 199 26.44 18.07 0.00
N GLY A 200 26.62 18.35 1.28
CA GLY A 200 25.57 18.86 2.17
C GLY A 200 24.63 17.79 2.73
N TYR A 201 25.01 16.50 2.61
CA TYR A 201 24.28 15.39 3.21
C TYR A 201 25.24 14.37 3.82
N ASP A 202 24.97 13.98 5.04
CA ASP A 202 25.73 12.97 5.76
C ASP A 202 24.78 11.89 6.30
N HIS A 203 24.82 10.68 5.73
CA HIS A 203 24.00 9.56 6.15
C HIS A 203 24.49 8.93 7.48
N THR A 204 25.71 9.22 7.91
CA THR A 204 26.28 8.59 9.12
C THR A 204 25.56 9.05 10.39
N GLN A 205 24.90 10.21 10.37
CA GLN A 205 24.01 10.62 11.47
C GLN A 205 22.87 9.62 11.65
N TYR A 206 22.24 9.16 10.55
CA TYR A 206 21.15 8.17 10.58
C TYR A 206 21.67 6.79 10.96
N GLU A 207 22.89 6.44 10.52
CA GLU A 207 23.55 5.20 10.92
C GLU A 207 23.80 5.15 12.44
N ARG A 208 24.25 6.25 13.04
CA ARG A 208 24.42 6.34 14.52
C ARG A 208 23.09 6.14 15.24
N MET A 209 22.04 6.82 14.79
CA MET A 209 20.71 6.72 15.41
C MET A 209 20.12 5.32 15.27
N TYR A 210 20.31 4.69 14.10
CA TYR A 210 19.90 3.29 13.88
C TYR A 210 20.65 2.33 14.81
N LYS A 211 21.98 2.44 14.88
CA LYS A 211 22.82 1.61 15.76
C LYS A 211 22.40 1.77 17.22
N GLN A 212 22.23 3.01 17.68
CA GLN A 212 21.80 3.25 19.06
C GLN A 212 20.45 2.58 19.37
N ALA A 213 19.49 2.61 18.46
CA ALA A 213 18.21 1.95 18.65
C ALA A 213 18.32 0.41 18.69
N VAL A 214 19.22 -0.17 17.89
CA VAL A 214 19.48 -1.62 17.90
C VAL A 214 20.22 -2.04 19.17
N ASP A 215 21.23 -1.29 19.57
CA ASP A 215 22.01 -1.56 20.78
C ASP A 215 21.13 -1.47 22.03
N ASP A 216 20.28 -0.46 22.14
CA ASP A 216 19.32 -0.29 23.23
C ASP A 216 18.31 -1.45 23.32
N LEU A 217 17.82 -1.95 22.19
CA LEU A 217 16.98 -3.15 22.15
C LEU A 217 17.75 -4.42 22.55
N ALA A 218 19.02 -4.52 22.18
CA ALA A 218 19.85 -5.65 22.54
C ALA A 218 20.15 -5.68 24.05
N ASP A 219 20.40 -4.53 24.67
CA ASP A 219 20.63 -4.37 26.11
C ASP A 219 19.40 -4.79 26.93
N GLU A 220 18.20 -4.60 26.38
CA GLU A 220 16.95 -5.12 26.97
C GLU A 220 16.72 -6.63 26.71
N GLY A 221 17.67 -7.32 26.09
CA GLY A 221 17.54 -8.74 25.71
C GLY A 221 16.59 -8.97 24.53
N ALA A 222 16.28 -7.90 23.77
CA ALA A 222 15.32 -7.91 22.68
C ALA A 222 15.98 -7.74 21.30
N TYR A 223 17.14 -8.39 21.09
CA TYR A 223 17.81 -8.36 19.79
C TYR A 223 16.84 -8.73 18.66
N THR A 224 16.75 -7.89 17.65
CA THR A 224 15.76 -8.04 16.58
C THR A 224 16.22 -7.39 15.28
N ASP A 225 15.83 -7.97 14.18
CA ASP A 225 15.84 -7.38 12.83
C ASP A 225 14.45 -6.85 12.41
N ASP A 226 13.46 -6.92 13.30
CA ASP A 226 12.12 -6.41 13.04
C ASP A 226 12.12 -4.88 12.93
N ILE A 227 11.93 -4.43 11.70
CA ILE A 227 11.88 -3.01 11.33
C ILE A 227 10.87 -2.22 12.17
N LYS A 228 9.73 -2.83 12.53
CA LYS A 228 8.68 -2.15 13.30
C LYS A 228 9.17 -1.87 14.72
N ARG A 229 9.87 -2.81 15.34
CA ARG A 229 10.45 -2.64 16.68
C ARG A 229 11.56 -1.62 16.67
N ILE A 230 12.48 -1.71 15.69
CA ILE A 230 13.59 -0.77 15.56
C ILE A 230 13.07 0.65 15.33
N THR A 231 12.13 0.84 14.39
CA THR A 231 11.56 2.18 14.14
C THR A 231 10.73 2.71 15.30
N ALA A 232 10.07 1.84 16.08
CA ALA A 232 9.41 2.25 17.31
C ALA A 232 10.42 2.76 18.34
N ARG A 233 11.54 2.04 18.53
CA ARG A 233 12.62 2.45 19.43
C ARG A 233 13.29 3.76 18.97
N MET A 234 13.49 3.94 17.66
CA MET A 234 14.01 5.20 17.11
C MET A 234 13.11 6.38 17.46
N ARG A 235 11.77 6.24 17.41
CA ARG A 235 10.82 7.28 17.82
C ARG A 235 10.90 7.59 19.32
N GLU A 236 11.16 6.58 20.13
CA GLU A 236 11.32 6.74 21.57
C GLU A 236 12.60 7.47 21.95
N LEU A 237 13.71 7.15 21.29
CA LEU A 237 15.02 7.74 21.55
C LEU A 237 15.19 9.15 20.95
N PHE A 238 14.56 9.40 19.80
CA PHE A 238 14.76 10.63 19.01
C PHE A 238 13.46 11.35 18.65
N PRO A 239 12.54 11.60 19.60
CA PRO A 239 11.20 12.12 19.26
C PRO A 239 11.24 13.49 18.58
N ASP A 240 12.19 14.36 18.95
CA ASP A 240 12.32 15.72 18.42
C ASP A 240 13.09 15.80 17.09
N GLN A 241 13.65 14.68 16.63
CA GLN A 241 14.43 14.61 15.39
C GLN A 241 13.68 13.88 14.27
N LEU A 242 12.48 13.40 14.56
CA LEU A 242 11.66 12.62 13.65
C LEU A 242 10.29 13.26 13.46
N THR A 243 9.83 13.35 12.20
CA THR A 243 8.49 13.87 11.88
C THR A 243 7.36 13.06 12.52
N ASP A 244 7.62 11.79 12.85
CA ASP A 244 6.68 10.86 13.47
C ASP A 244 7.07 10.49 14.93
N GLY A 245 8.03 11.20 15.52
CA GLY A 245 8.51 10.99 16.88
C GLY A 245 7.45 11.26 17.94
N HIS A 246 6.68 12.33 17.78
CA HIS A 246 5.56 12.69 18.64
C HIS A 246 4.21 12.14 18.16
N THR A 247 4.21 11.17 17.25
CA THR A 247 2.98 10.47 16.91
C THR A 247 2.45 9.88 18.22
N PRO A 248 1.24 10.25 18.68
CA PRO A 248 0.72 9.71 19.93
C PRO A 248 0.85 8.19 19.85
N LYS A 249 1.60 7.58 20.78
CA LYS A 249 1.46 6.14 21.03
C LYS A 249 -0.04 5.96 21.07
N ARG A 250 -0.63 5.16 20.16
CA ARG A 250 -2.03 4.81 20.21
C ARG A 250 -2.23 4.47 21.68
N ALA A 251 -2.76 5.42 22.44
CA ALA A 251 -2.78 5.32 23.88
C ALA A 251 -3.33 3.94 24.12
N SER A 252 -2.61 3.11 24.87
CA SER A 252 -3.23 1.97 25.51
C SER A 252 -4.42 2.62 26.17
N ILE A 253 -5.60 2.48 25.58
CA ILE A 253 -6.79 3.19 26.04
C ILE A 253 -7.01 2.56 27.40
N ASP A 254 -6.47 3.24 28.38
CA ASP A 254 -6.81 3.04 29.76
C ASP A 254 -8.33 3.16 29.76
N GLY A 255 -9.04 2.15 30.24
CA GLY A 255 -10.42 1.78 29.96
C GLY A 255 -11.53 2.81 30.12
N THR A 256 -11.26 4.09 29.97
CA THR A 256 -12.16 5.22 30.17
C THR A 256 -12.61 5.95 28.91
N LEU A 257 -12.01 5.68 27.73
CA LEU A 257 -12.59 6.16 26.47
C LEU A 257 -13.71 5.21 26.04
N GLN A 258 -14.92 5.74 25.99
CA GLN A 258 -16.06 5.05 25.42
C GLN A 258 -15.66 4.46 24.07
N ARG A 259 -15.54 3.14 24.03
CA ARG A 259 -15.33 2.40 22.79
C ARG A 259 -16.48 2.78 21.87
N SER A 260 -16.15 3.17 20.63
CA SER A 260 -17.19 3.40 19.64
C SER A 260 -18.09 2.17 19.54
N ALA A 261 -19.35 2.33 19.16
CA ALA A 261 -20.28 1.21 18.98
C ALA A 261 -19.66 0.12 18.07
N ILE A 262 -18.90 0.54 17.06
CA ILE A 262 -18.15 -0.34 16.13
C ILE A 262 -17.10 -1.18 16.86
N ASP A 263 -16.37 -0.60 17.83
CA ASP A 263 -15.37 -1.36 18.59
C ASP A 263 -16.04 -2.31 19.59
N GLN A 264 -17.18 -1.94 20.11
CA GLN A 264 -18.00 -2.83 20.98
C GLN A 264 -18.54 -4.03 20.20
N ASP A 265 -19.08 -3.79 18.99
CA ASP A 265 -19.53 -4.87 18.10
C ASP A 265 -18.39 -5.80 17.70
N ARG A 266 -17.20 -5.26 17.39
CA ARG A 266 -16.00 -6.06 17.11
C ARG A 266 -15.54 -6.92 18.30
N VAL A 267 -15.57 -6.36 19.51
CA VAL A 267 -15.23 -7.11 20.74
C VAL A 267 -16.23 -8.20 21.01
N LYS A 268 -17.53 -7.92 20.83
CA LYS A 268 -18.61 -8.91 20.96
C LYS A 268 -18.45 -10.02 19.94
N ALA A 269 -18.27 -9.70 18.66
CA ALA A 269 -18.07 -10.66 17.59
C ALA A 269 -16.84 -11.55 17.84
N ARG A 270 -15.71 -10.98 18.31
CA ARG A 270 -14.52 -11.76 18.71
C ARG A 270 -14.79 -12.68 19.88
N THR A 271 -15.58 -12.23 20.85
CA THR A 271 -15.95 -13.02 22.02
C THR A 271 -16.87 -14.17 21.62
N ASP A 272 -17.81 -13.92 20.73
CA ASP A 272 -18.74 -14.93 20.22
C ASP A 272 -18.00 -15.98 19.37
N LEU A 273 -17.05 -15.56 18.53
CA LEU A 273 -16.18 -16.47 17.78
C LEU A 273 -15.33 -17.34 18.71
N ARG A 274 -14.76 -16.77 19.79
CA ARG A 274 -14.02 -17.57 20.82
C ARG A 274 -14.92 -18.59 21.49
N LYS A 275 -16.14 -18.22 21.88
CA LYS A 275 -17.11 -19.17 22.45
C LYS A 275 -17.47 -20.30 21.50
N ARG A 276 -17.37 -20.07 20.19
CA ARG A 276 -17.60 -21.05 19.11
C ARG A 276 -16.34 -21.85 18.75
N GLY A 277 -15.26 -21.72 19.52
CA GLY A 277 -14.01 -22.47 19.34
C GLY A 277 -12.97 -21.79 18.43
N PHE A 278 -13.27 -20.59 17.92
CA PHE A 278 -12.28 -19.82 17.13
C PHE A 278 -11.36 -19.05 18.09
N THR A 279 -10.11 -19.42 18.14
CA THR A 279 -9.08 -18.70 18.91
C THR A 279 -8.21 -17.84 17.99
N PRO A 280 -7.62 -16.74 18.47
CA PRO A 280 -6.67 -15.95 17.71
C PRO A 280 -5.54 -16.75 17.03
N GLY A 281 -5.13 -17.86 17.65
CA GLY A 281 -4.12 -18.76 17.08
C GLY A 281 -4.66 -19.72 16.01
N SER A 282 -5.97 -19.93 15.90
CA SER A 282 -6.54 -20.87 14.93
C SER A 282 -6.34 -20.37 13.48
N ALA A 283 -6.38 -19.08 13.27
CA ALA A 283 -6.12 -18.45 11.98
C ALA A 283 -4.66 -18.54 11.50
N HIS A 284 -3.72 -18.86 12.38
CA HIS A 284 -2.32 -19.14 12.03
C HIS A 284 -2.05 -20.61 11.70
N ARG A 285 -3.04 -21.49 11.87
CA ARG A 285 -2.86 -22.88 11.44
C ARG A 285 -2.70 -22.91 9.95
N ILE A 286 -1.74 -23.71 9.48
CA ILE A 286 -1.57 -24.01 8.08
C ILE A 286 -2.90 -24.57 7.58
N PRO A 287 -3.52 -23.99 6.53
CA PRO A 287 -4.77 -24.48 5.99
C PRO A 287 -4.65 -25.96 5.64
N PRO A 288 -5.71 -26.77 5.78
CA PRO A 288 -5.71 -28.13 5.28
C PRO A 288 -5.22 -28.18 3.82
N ARG A 289 -4.44 -29.21 3.47
CA ARG A 289 -3.81 -29.30 2.16
C ARG A 289 -4.83 -29.24 1.01
N GLU A 290 -6.01 -29.79 1.24
CA GLU A 290 -7.15 -29.76 0.29
C GLU A 290 -7.60 -28.33 -0.01
N MET A 291 -7.51 -27.44 0.96
CA MET A 291 -7.94 -26.03 0.83
C MET A 291 -6.85 -25.10 0.29
N THR A 292 -5.64 -25.59 0.05
CA THR A 292 -4.57 -24.84 -0.62
C THR A 292 -4.56 -25.05 -2.13
N GLN A 293 -5.41 -25.93 -2.65
CA GLN A 293 -5.60 -26.18 -4.07
C GLN A 293 -6.72 -25.29 -4.62
N ALA A 294 -6.73 -25.10 -5.95
CA ALA A 294 -7.86 -24.48 -6.62
C ALA A 294 -9.13 -25.31 -6.38
N PRO A 295 -10.29 -24.69 -6.13
CA PRO A 295 -11.52 -25.43 -5.90
C PRO A 295 -11.94 -26.17 -7.18
N LYS A 296 -12.15 -27.49 -7.08
CA LYS A 296 -12.55 -28.33 -8.22
C LYS A 296 -13.95 -28.00 -8.73
N SER A 297 -14.79 -27.43 -7.88
CA SER A 297 -16.17 -27.02 -8.19
C SER A 297 -16.26 -25.65 -8.89
N TRP A 298 -15.13 -24.96 -9.13
CA TRP A 298 -15.13 -23.72 -9.88
C TRP A 298 -15.38 -24.00 -11.37
N PRO A 299 -16.36 -23.31 -12.01
CA PRO A 299 -16.71 -23.55 -13.41
C PRO A 299 -15.59 -23.21 -14.39
N GLU A 300 -15.34 -24.08 -15.37
CA GLU A 300 -14.27 -23.91 -16.36
C GLU A 300 -14.54 -22.75 -17.34
N GLU A 301 -15.79 -22.41 -17.56
CA GLU A 301 -16.20 -21.30 -18.42
C GLU A 301 -15.96 -19.92 -17.83
N LEU A 302 -15.70 -19.84 -16.52
CA LEU A 302 -15.41 -18.59 -15.83
C LEU A 302 -13.88 -18.33 -15.72
N PRO A 303 -13.44 -17.07 -15.50
CA PRO A 303 -12.03 -16.81 -15.25
C PRO A 303 -11.49 -17.68 -14.11
N PRO A 304 -10.32 -18.31 -14.27
CA PRO A 304 -9.84 -19.29 -13.32
C PRO A 304 -9.64 -18.70 -11.91
N LEU A 305 -10.15 -19.41 -10.91
CA LEU A 305 -9.88 -19.16 -9.50
C LEU A 305 -8.69 -20.03 -9.08
N ARG A 306 -7.47 -19.45 -9.09
CA ARG A 306 -6.25 -20.21 -8.82
C ARG A 306 -6.08 -20.46 -7.30
N ALA A 307 -5.28 -21.44 -6.95
CA ALA A 307 -5.02 -21.83 -5.57
C ALA A 307 -4.56 -20.67 -4.66
N LYS A 308 -3.74 -19.75 -5.18
CA LYS A 308 -3.25 -18.57 -4.43
C LYS A 308 -4.40 -17.61 -4.10
N GLU A 309 -5.21 -17.26 -5.08
CA GLU A 309 -6.34 -16.36 -4.94
C GLU A 309 -7.46 -16.98 -4.09
N TRP A 310 -7.65 -18.29 -4.21
CA TRP A 310 -8.57 -19.03 -3.37
C TRP A 310 -8.13 -19.04 -1.90
N ARG A 311 -6.86 -19.33 -1.65
CA ARG A 311 -6.30 -19.24 -0.29
C ARG A 311 -6.39 -17.84 0.28
N HIS A 312 -6.16 -16.81 -0.54
CA HIS A 312 -6.36 -15.42 -0.15
C HIS A 312 -7.82 -15.12 0.23
N THR A 313 -8.77 -15.59 -0.56
CA THR A 313 -10.20 -15.45 -0.27
C THR A 313 -10.57 -16.08 1.07
N LEU A 314 -10.17 -17.32 1.32
CA LEU A 314 -10.59 -18.07 2.50
C LEU A 314 -9.82 -17.66 3.78
N TYR A 315 -8.49 -17.68 3.71
CA TYR A 315 -7.63 -17.61 4.91
C TYR A 315 -6.83 -16.32 5.02
N GLY A 316 -6.75 -15.55 3.93
CA GLY A 316 -5.88 -14.40 3.82
C GLY A 316 -4.44 -14.77 3.47
N LEU A 317 -3.75 -13.81 2.92
CA LEU A 317 -2.30 -13.83 2.68
C LEU A 317 -1.74 -12.52 3.22
N ASP A 318 -0.67 -12.63 3.98
CA ASP A 318 -0.04 -11.49 4.63
C ASP A 318 -1.06 -10.68 5.47
N ASP A 319 -1.38 -9.45 5.07
CA ASP A 319 -2.27 -8.54 5.80
C ASP A 319 -3.65 -8.39 5.16
N SER A 320 -4.03 -9.25 4.24
CA SER A 320 -5.27 -9.10 3.46
C SER A 320 -5.98 -10.41 3.15
N GLY A 321 -7.27 -10.32 2.81
CA GLY A 321 -8.14 -11.47 2.57
C GLY A 321 -8.62 -12.14 3.87
N GLY A 322 -8.93 -13.43 3.81
CA GLY A 322 -9.42 -14.18 4.96
C GLY A 322 -10.89 -13.95 5.23
N HIS A 323 -11.75 -14.25 4.26
CA HIS A 323 -13.19 -14.01 4.37
C HIS A 323 -14.01 -15.22 4.84
N LEU A 324 -13.39 -16.39 4.99
CA LEU A 324 -14.04 -17.53 5.62
C LEU A 324 -14.28 -17.23 7.11
N ALA A 325 -15.43 -17.62 7.63
CA ALA A 325 -15.79 -17.39 9.02
C ALA A 325 -14.68 -17.84 10.01
N GLY A 326 -14.25 -16.95 10.89
CA GLY A 326 -13.16 -17.17 11.84
C GLY A 326 -11.76 -16.75 11.36
N TYR A 327 -11.59 -16.27 10.12
CA TYR A 327 -10.30 -15.84 9.59
C TYR A 327 -10.17 -14.33 9.36
N GLY A 328 -11.26 -13.64 9.00
CA GLY A 328 -11.25 -12.22 8.68
C GLY A 328 -11.01 -11.29 9.87
N TRP A 329 -11.37 -11.73 11.05
CA TRP A 329 -11.22 -10.95 12.28
C TRP A 329 -9.78 -10.48 12.55
N ARG A 330 -8.77 -11.23 12.09
CA ARG A 330 -7.34 -10.85 12.21
C ARG A 330 -7.04 -9.51 11.57
N PHE A 331 -7.70 -9.23 10.46
CA PHE A 331 -7.44 -8.08 9.60
C PHE A 331 -8.59 -7.06 9.65
N GLY A 332 -9.60 -7.27 10.50
CA GLY A 332 -10.82 -6.46 10.52
C GLY A 332 -11.58 -6.54 9.20
N ARG A 333 -11.61 -7.73 8.58
CA ARG A 333 -12.29 -7.98 7.30
C ARG A 333 -13.72 -8.46 7.53
N THR A 334 -14.55 -8.29 6.50
CA THR A 334 -15.86 -8.94 6.42
C THR A 334 -15.68 -10.45 6.31
N GLU A 335 -16.56 -11.21 6.92
CA GLU A 335 -16.57 -12.68 6.81
C GLU A 335 -17.88 -13.15 6.21
N PHE A 336 -17.82 -14.26 5.48
CA PHE A 336 -19.01 -14.99 5.07
C PHE A 336 -19.79 -15.51 6.28
N PRO A 337 -21.10 -15.78 6.13
CA PRO A 337 -21.88 -16.37 7.21
C PRO A 337 -21.20 -17.64 7.77
N PRO A 338 -21.29 -17.88 9.08
CA PRO A 338 -20.59 -19.02 9.70
C PRO A 338 -21.12 -20.38 9.29
N ASP A 339 -22.28 -20.44 8.71
CA ASP A 339 -22.93 -21.62 8.14
C ASP A 339 -22.54 -21.87 6.67
N TRP A 340 -21.84 -20.91 6.02
CA TRP A 340 -21.33 -21.11 4.68
C TRP A 340 -20.04 -21.92 4.68
N THR A 341 -20.02 -22.94 3.85
CA THR A 341 -18.83 -23.72 3.53
C THR A 341 -17.98 -23.04 2.46
N ALA A 342 -16.78 -23.56 2.23
CA ALA A 342 -15.94 -23.11 1.11
C ALA A 342 -16.65 -23.31 -0.26
N ASP A 343 -17.43 -24.41 -0.41
CA ASP A 343 -18.19 -24.67 -1.62
C ASP A 343 -19.34 -23.68 -1.82
N ASP A 344 -20.01 -23.23 -0.75
CA ASP A 344 -21.05 -22.20 -0.85
C ASP A 344 -20.46 -20.87 -1.37
N ILE A 345 -19.24 -20.52 -0.95
CA ILE A 345 -18.53 -19.33 -1.44
C ILE A 345 -18.20 -19.47 -2.93
N VAL A 346 -17.76 -20.65 -3.36
CA VAL A 346 -17.48 -20.95 -4.78
C VAL A 346 -18.75 -20.79 -5.62
N GLN A 347 -19.86 -21.43 -5.19
CA GLN A 347 -21.11 -21.37 -5.91
C GLN A 347 -21.68 -19.95 -5.98
N ALA A 348 -21.62 -19.21 -4.88
CA ALA A 348 -22.10 -17.83 -4.85
C ALA A 348 -21.28 -16.93 -5.79
N GLY A 349 -19.95 -17.06 -5.79
CA GLY A 349 -19.09 -16.31 -6.71
C GLY A 349 -19.34 -16.63 -8.16
N ALA A 350 -19.51 -17.93 -8.50
CA ALA A 350 -19.82 -18.39 -9.84
C ALA A 350 -21.20 -17.90 -10.31
N GLN A 351 -22.21 -18.02 -9.45
CA GLN A 351 -23.57 -17.54 -9.74
C GLN A 351 -23.56 -16.05 -10.07
N LEU A 352 -22.92 -15.23 -9.23
CA LEU A 352 -22.86 -13.79 -9.43
C LEU A 352 -22.22 -13.41 -10.77
N LEU A 353 -21.12 -14.07 -11.15
CA LEU A 353 -20.47 -13.82 -12.44
C LEU A 353 -21.30 -14.23 -13.64
N ARG A 354 -22.08 -15.32 -13.53
CA ARG A 354 -23.02 -15.74 -14.60
C ARG A 354 -24.15 -14.72 -14.75
N GLU A 355 -24.67 -14.18 -13.66
CA GLU A 355 -25.77 -13.21 -13.67
C GLU A 355 -25.32 -11.83 -14.19
N LYS A 356 -24.13 -11.36 -13.80
CA LYS A 356 -23.64 -10.01 -14.12
C LYS A 356 -22.84 -9.95 -15.42
N GLY A 357 -22.34 -11.09 -15.91
CA GLY A 357 -21.41 -11.16 -17.01
C GLY A 357 -19.98 -10.73 -16.61
N ILE A 358 -19.05 -10.88 -17.55
CA ILE A 358 -17.64 -10.56 -17.39
C ILE A 358 -17.28 -9.48 -18.41
N LEU A 359 -16.76 -8.36 -17.94
CA LEU A 359 -16.24 -7.30 -18.82
C LEU A 359 -14.92 -7.76 -19.45
N GLU A 360 -14.82 -7.70 -20.77
CA GLU A 360 -13.68 -8.26 -21.52
C GLU A 360 -12.52 -7.29 -21.67
N ASP A 361 -12.81 -6.00 -21.77
CA ASP A 361 -11.85 -4.96 -22.15
C ASP A 361 -11.29 -4.15 -20.95
N VAL A 362 -11.29 -4.73 -19.75
CA VAL A 362 -10.87 -4.03 -18.54
C VAL A 362 -9.85 -4.86 -17.77
N ASP A 363 -8.68 -4.29 -17.49
CA ASP A 363 -7.59 -4.97 -16.76
C ASP A 363 -8.01 -5.45 -15.37
N LEU A 364 -8.88 -4.69 -14.71
CA LEU A 364 -9.46 -5.02 -13.41
C LEU A 364 -10.93 -4.64 -13.37
N ALA A 365 -11.78 -5.58 -13.02
CA ALA A 365 -13.20 -5.35 -12.84
C ALA A 365 -13.75 -6.10 -11.63
N SER A 366 -14.95 -5.77 -11.21
CA SER A 366 -15.67 -6.52 -10.19
C SER A 366 -17.16 -6.56 -10.48
N ALA A 367 -17.77 -7.70 -10.17
CA ALA A 367 -19.21 -7.86 -10.10
C ALA A 367 -19.67 -7.81 -8.64
N THR A 368 -20.74 -7.09 -8.36
CA THR A 368 -21.35 -6.99 -7.02
C THR A 368 -22.83 -7.34 -7.11
N GLY A 369 -23.32 -8.06 -6.12
CA GLY A 369 -24.74 -8.43 -6.03
C GLY A 369 -25.06 -9.30 -4.82
N GLN A 370 -26.34 -9.59 -4.63
CA GLN A 370 -26.83 -10.46 -3.56
C GLN A 370 -26.96 -11.89 -4.03
N VAL A 371 -26.37 -12.83 -3.28
CA VAL A 371 -26.55 -14.28 -3.48
C VAL A 371 -26.88 -14.89 -2.12
N ASN A 372 -27.97 -15.63 -2.06
CA ASN A 372 -28.46 -16.26 -0.82
C ASN A 372 -28.54 -15.30 0.38
N GLY A 373 -28.99 -14.06 0.14
CA GLY A 373 -29.12 -13.03 1.19
C GLY A 373 -27.82 -12.37 1.63
N VAL A 374 -26.68 -12.73 1.02
CA VAL A 374 -25.39 -12.12 1.30
C VAL A 374 -24.97 -11.24 0.13
N GLU A 375 -24.67 -9.99 0.39
CA GLU A 375 -24.08 -9.11 -0.61
C GLU A 375 -22.61 -9.46 -0.80
N ILE A 376 -22.22 -9.86 -2.02
CA ILE A 376 -20.86 -10.29 -2.34
C ILE A 376 -20.29 -9.50 -3.51
N ARG A 377 -18.98 -9.40 -3.54
CA ARG A 377 -18.20 -8.86 -4.67
C ARG A 377 -17.20 -9.90 -5.15
N VAL A 378 -17.16 -10.13 -6.45
CA VAL A 378 -16.14 -10.93 -7.12
C VAL A 378 -15.26 -10.00 -7.94
N ALA A 379 -14.01 -9.82 -7.54
CA ALA A 379 -13.02 -9.07 -8.29
C ALA A 379 -12.21 -9.99 -9.20
N TYR A 380 -11.97 -9.57 -10.45
CA TYR A 380 -11.20 -10.33 -11.44
C TYR A 380 -10.29 -9.42 -12.25
N ARG A 381 -9.22 -10.00 -12.78
CA ARG A 381 -8.25 -9.31 -13.66
C ARG A 381 -8.21 -9.95 -15.04
N ASN A 382 -7.91 -9.11 -16.03
CA ASN A 382 -7.59 -9.50 -17.39
C ASN A 382 -6.32 -8.74 -17.80
N ASP A 383 -5.16 -9.28 -17.51
CA ASP A 383 -3.86 -8.68 -17.80
C ASP A 383 -2.97 -9.64 -18.60
N ALA A 384 -1.72 -9.26 -18.87
CA ALA A 384 -0.75 -10.07 -19.61
C ALA A 384 -0.55 -11.50 -19.04
N LYS A 385 -0.95 -11.75 -17.79
CA LYS A 385 -0.95 -13.09 -17.16
C LYS A 385 -2.26 -13.85 -17.37
N GLY A 386 -3.17 -13.28 -18.16
CA GLY A 386 -4.47 -13.84 -18.50
C GLY A 386 -5.57 -13.52 -17.48
N ARG A 387 -6.80 -13.86 -17.86
CA ARG A 387 -7.96 -13.69 -16.98
C ARG A 387 -7.83 -14.54 -15.73
N ARG A 388 -8.23 -13.99 -14.59
CA ARG A 388 -8.30 -14.73 -13.32
C ARG A 388 -9.11 -13.99 -12.27
N ILE A 389 -9.72 -14.74 -11.37
CA ILE A 389 -10.34 -14.19 -10.17
C ILE A 389 -9.24 -13.69 -9.22
N LYS A 390 -9.50 -12.57 -8.57
CA LYS A 390 -8.61 -12.00 -7.54
C LYS A 390 -9.09 -12.32 -6.14
N THR A 391 -10.39 -12.19 -5.90
CA THR A 391 -11.00 -12.46 -4.59
C THR A 391 -12.51 -12.54 -4.72
N ILE A 392 -13.13 -13.27 -3.80
CA ILE A 392 -14.57 -13.25 -3.54
C ILE A 392 -14.74 -12.72 -2.13
N THR A 393 -15.48 -11.62 -1.98
CA THR A 393 -15.53 -10.86 -0.72
C THR A 393 -16.97 -10.59 -0.34
N PRO A 394 -17.42 -10.93 0.87
CA PRO A 394 -18.75 -10.51 1.34
C PRO A 394 -18.72 -9.03 1.67
N LEU A 395 -19.74 -8.30 1.26
CA LEU A 395 -19.95 -6.90 1.56
C LEU A 395 -20.94 -6.83 2.73
N GLY A 396 -20.51 -6.33 3.86
CA GLY A 396 -21.34 -6.30 5.05
C GLY A 396 -20.60 -5.69 6.24
N LYS A 397 -21.19 -5.79 7.43
CA LYS A 397 -20.53 -5.33 8.65
C LYS A 397 -19.21 -6.09 8.85
N ARG A 398 -18.13 -5.35 9.06
CA ARG A 398 -16.83 -5.91 9.42
C ARG A 398 -16.85 -6.41 10.86
N LEU A 399 -16.23 -7.54 11.09
CA LEU A 399 -16.01 -8.09 12.42
C LEU A 399 -14.90 -7.36 13.16
#